data_e6f2fb496e30a214d9b4e08e501b1a22
#
_entry.id   e6f2fb496e30a214d9b4e08e501b1a22
#
_cell.length_a   1.000
_cell.length_b   1.000
_cell.length_c   1.000
_cell.angle_alpha   90.00
_cell.angle_beta   90.00
_cell.angle_gamma   90.00
#
_symmetry.space_group_name_H-M   'P 1'
#
loop_
_entity.id
_entity.type
_entity.pdbx_description
1 polymer ?
#
loop_
_entity_poly.entity_id
_entity_poly.type
_entity_poly.pdbx_seq_one_letter_code
_entity_poly.pdbx_strand_id
1 'polypeptide(L)'
;MKKSYTNKQNVAGSNSLLNEVSNNNFKGSTIIDLANSKLKDVELETLEIHPFAKEFTFPDRSKLLKYSMRNHGQVSPILVVERDGQLFIFDGVRRFEVARQFPSEFPLITCQVVRIADEEIKDHRIKVNGHSKRGIIEICRNVDHILGVLGKQQGVKREILDLHNIESDFIPKGKMDRFHWACIIASIEFKASTLKKLMYVYYAEENQPEKDKTNILELLDKGQISVHKAFQLTKSKEAKEEEMVKKHEIIKFFQENHNLHNNMYELYAKSSLKMDEVPDNSARLCVNSPPYFQQRSYRNQGENPLGQEATSEEYIDRIMEYNMEVKKKLLSNGVLVIVIAESYLGGYQGIIPELIVRMRRSGFRILDENVWIKTNPKFAKHFGRFMNAKESIIVACNSDEEPVFNNIKKESFAGVFKARRGSKRSDGTTNYYMAGPEADRTNVFTTPVSNPRDLKEIDPTFQHDAPCRVDIYKDFIAAYSNIEDTIIDNFVGSGTIGIGLTMGRKVIGYDIDPESIAFCEKRFNKYLGEQNSELKDAA
;
A
#
# COMPACT_ATOMS: atom_id res chain seq x y z
N MET A 1 -27.75 22.17 51.45
CA MET A 1 -27.78 23.65 51.31
C MET A 1 -28.10 23.98 49.88
N LYS A 2 -29.32 24.43 49.66
CA LYS A 2 -29.85 24.91 48.37
C LYS A 2 -29.32 26.32 48.13
N LYS A 3 -28.84 26.65 46.93
CA LYS A 3 -28.82 28.03 46.43
C LYS A 3 -29.42 28.07 45.04
N SER A 4 -30.58 28.67 45.01
CA SER A 4 -31.33 29.14 43.88
C SER A 4 -30.62 30.34 43.21
N TYR A 5 -30.60 30.40 41.89
CA TYR A 5 -30.42 31.66 41.16
C TYR A 5 -31.56 31.89 40.18
N THR A 6 -32.18 32.99 40.39
CA THR A 6 -33.35 33.55 39.73
C THR A 6 -33.02 34.13 38.37
N ASN A 7 -33.95 33.93 37.44
CA ASN A 7 -34.10 34.65 36.18
C ASN A 7 -34.17 36.16 36.39
N LYS A 8 -33.47 36.92 35.54
CA LYS A 8 -33.91 38.25 35.11
C LYS A 8 -33.75 38.39 33.59
N GLN A 9 -34.86 38.55 32.95
CA GLN A 9 -35.03 39.01 31.58
C GLN A 9 -34.38 40.38 31.38
N ASN A 10 -33.69 40.55 30.24
CA ASN A 10 -33.66 41.84 29.54
C ASN A 10 -33.71 41.61 28.03
N VAL A 11 -34.88 41.92 27.49
CA VAL A 11 -35.15 42.07 26.09
C VAL A 11 -34.88 43.54 25.75
N ALA A 12 -33.77 43.81 25.09
CA ALA A 12 -33.58 45.01 24.27
C ALA A 12 -32.23 44.91 23.54
N GLY A 13 -32.18 44.81 22.22
CA GLY A 13 -30.94 44.92 21.46
C GLY A 13 -30.82 44.06 20.22
N SER A 14 -31.94 43.73 19.54
CA SER A 14 -31.87 42.91 18.31
C SER A 14 -31.87 43.71 16.99
N ASN A 15 -31.66 45.04 17.03
CA ASN A 15 -31.65 45.87 15.82
C ASN A 15 -30.33 46.58 15.51
N SER A 16 -29.24 46.33 16.22
CA SER A 16 -27.93 46.95 15.92
C SER A 16 -26.93 46.04 15.19
N LEU A 17 -27.17 44.73 15.18
CA LEU A 17 -26.24 43.78 14.52
C LEU A 17 -26.49 43.58 13.02
N LEU A 18 -27.61 44.06 12.50
CA LEU A 18 -27.89 43.97 11.06
C LEU A 18 -27.36 45.18 10.25
N ASN A 19 -26.98 46.27 10.90
CA ASN A 19 -26.42 47.44 10.24
C ASN A 19 -24.90 47.54 10.26
N GLU A 20 -24.18 46.70 11.02
CA GLU A 20 -22.70 46.70 11.04
C GLU A 20 -22.10 45.76 9.99
N VAL A 21 -22.88 44.86 9.38
CA VAL A 21 -22.38 43.96 8.34
C VAL A 21 -22.36 44.63 6.94
N SER A 22 -22.92 45.80 6.78
CA SER A 22 -23.01 46.49 5.48
C SER A 22 -21.89 47.50 5.17
N ASN A 23 -20.91 47.73 6.07
CA ASN A 23 -19.90 48.77 5.86
C ASN A 23 -18.43 48.31 6.05
N ASN A 24 -18.12 47.04 5.99
CA ASN A 24 -16.71 46.62 5.89
C ASN A 24 -16.30 46.53 4.43
N ASN A 25 -15.60 47.55 3.98
CA ASN A 25 -14.87 47.61 2.72
C ASN A 25 -13.85 46.44 2.61
N PHE A 26 -14.24 45.32 2.05
CA PHE A 26 -13.32 44.30 1.57
C PHE A 26 -12.74 44.74 0.22
N LYS A 27 -11.56 45.34 0.27
CA LYS A 27 -10.71 45.52 -0.91
C LYS A 27 -9.92 44.23 -1.18
N GLY A 28 -10.22 43.58 -2.28
CA GLY A 28 -9.38 42.56 -2.90
C GLY A 28 -9.97 41.16 -2.97
N SER A 29 -10.49 40.81 -4.08
CA SER A 29 -10.82 39.54 -4.74
C SER A 29 -12.30 39.32 -5.02
N THR A 30 -12.57 38.84 -6.20
CA THR A 30 -13.83 38.47 -6.84
C THR A 30 -15.02 38.24 -5.90
N ILE A 31 -15.46 39.32 -5.25
CA ILE A 31 -16.83 39.43 -4.76
C ILE A 31 -17.64 39.62 -6.04
N ILE A 32 -18.55 38.70 -6.30
CA ILE A 32 -19.56 38.95 -7.32
C ILE A 32 -20.06 40.36 -7.08
N ASP A 33 -19.88 41.24 -8.07
CA ASP A 33 -20.34 42.63 -7.96
C ASP A 33 -21.88 42.64 -7.93
N LEU A 34 -22.43 42.40 -6.75
CA LEU A 34 -23.86 42.45 -6.50
C LEU A 34 -24.40 43.87 -6.61
N ALA A 35 -23.54 44.89 -6.53
CA ALA A 35 -23.95 46.29 -6.64
C ALA A 35 -24.42 46.65 -8.04
N ASN A 36 -23.91 45.97 -9.07
CA ASN A 36 -24.33 46.13 -10.48
C ASN A 36 -25.27 45.02 -10.96
N SER A 37 -25.77 44.16 -10.08
CA SER A 37 -26.69 43.08 -10.42
C SER A 37 -28.15 43.57 -10.49
N LYS A 38 -28.95 42.91 -11.32
CA LYS A 38 -30.39 43.21 -11.45
C LYS A 38 -31.22 42.06 -10.91
N LEU A 39 -32.19 42.38 -10.04
CA LEU A 39 -33.22 41.43 -9.64
C LEU A 39 -34.28 41.35 -10.77
N LYS A 40 -34.65 40.12 -11.09
CA LYS A 40 -35.62 39.81 -12.15
C LYS A 40 -36.42 38.57 -11.73
N ASP A 41 -37.74 38.67 -11.85
CA ASP A 41 -38.61 37.51 -11.72
C ASP A 41 -38.63 36.78 -13.07
N VAL A 42 -38.36 35.49 -13.05
CA VAL A 42 -38.10 34.67 -14.24
C VAL A 42 -38.96 33.41 -14.20
N GLU A 43 -39.55 33.06 -15.34
CA GLU A 43 -40.26 31.78 -15.49
C GLU A 43 -39.27 30.59 -15.36
N LEU A 44 -39.70 29.55 -14.67
CA LEU A 44 -38.84 28.39 -14.40
C LEU A 44 -38.32 27.70 -15.66
N GLU A 45 -39.13 27.74 -16.74
CA GLU A 45 -38.80 27.07 -18.01
C GLU A 45 -37.67 27.77 -18.78
N THR A 46 -37.41 29.04 -18.48
CA THR A 46 -36.36 29.84 -19.13
C THR A 46 -35.01 29.72 -18.47
N LEU A 47 -34.92 28.96 -17.36
CA LEU A 47 -33.71 28.80 -16.56
C LEU A 47 -33.05 27.43 -16.79
N GLU A 48 -31.78 27.45 -17.04
CA GLU A 48 -30.94 26.25 -17.08
C GLU A 48 -29.94 26.23 -15.93
N ILE A 49 -29.53 25.02 -15.50
CA ILE A 49 -28.49 24.88 -14.50
C ILE A 49 -27.15 24.94 -15.20
N HIS A 50 -26.27 25.85 -14.77
CA HIS A 50 -24.91 25.98 -15.29
C HIS A 50 -24.14 24.62 -15.15
N PRO A 51 -23.37 24.18 -16.15
CA PRO A 51 -22.66 22.92 -16.12
C PRO A 51 -21.88 22.72 -14.83
N PHE A 52 -21.11 23.70 -14.39
CA PHE A 52 -20.37 23.66 -13.13
C PHE A 52 -21.25 23.61 -11.86
N ALA A 53 -22.49 24.04 -11.93
CA ALA A 53 -23.42 23.93 -10.82
C ALA A 53 -24.11 22.56 -10.77
N LYS A 54 -24.26 21.87 -11.91
CA LYS A 54 -24.75 20.48 -11.97
C LYS A 54 -23.82 19.51 -11.24
N GLU A 55 -22.51 19.70 -11.35
CA GLU A 55 -21.49 18.87 -10.70
C GLU A 55 -21.58 18.84 -9.17
N PHE A 56 -22.21 19.86 -8.57
CA PHE A 56 -22.28 20.07 -7.12
C PHE A 56 -23.70 19.95 -6.54
N THR A 57 -24.64 19.34 -7.26
CA THR A 57 -26.05 19.26 -6.82
C THR A 57 -26.40 17.86 -6.34
N PHE A 58 -26.93 17.76 -5.12
CA PHE A 58 -27.42 16.49 -4.52
C PHE A 58 -28.91 16.57 -4.24
N PRO A 59 -29.73 15.62 -4.74
CA PRO A 59 -31.19 15.70 -4.69
C PRO A 59 -31.81 15.55 -3.29
N ASP A 60 -31.17 14.93 -2.34
CA ASP A 60 -31.89 14.28 -1.22
C ASP A 60 -31.98 15.05 0.11
N ARG A 61 -31.50 16.31 0.17
CA ARG A 61 -31.54 17.10 1.43
C ARG A 61 -32.58 18.24 1.44
N SER A 62 -33.61 18.15 0.63
CA SER A 62 -34.55 19.26 0.39
C SER A 62 -35.77 19.33 1.32
N LYS A 63 -36.00 18.41 2.27
CA LYS A 63 -37.23 18.39 3.07
C LYS A 63 -37.49 19.68 3.86
N LEU A 64 -36.47 20.21 4.55
CA LEU A 64 -36.56 21.46 5.30
C LEU A 64 -36.69 22.68 4.35
N LEU A 65 -35.99 22.65 3.23
CA LEU A 65 -36.08 23.72 2.22
C LEU A 65 -37.43 23.73 1.55
N LYS A 66 -38.01 22.56 1.22
CA LYS A 66 -39.40 22.45 0.70
C LYS A 66 -40.39 23.04 1.68
N TYR A 67 -40.30 22.68 2.94
CA TYR A 67 -41.14 23.22 3.99
C TYR A 67 -41.02 24.76 4.09
N SER A 68 -39.78 25.25 4.12
CA SER A 68 -39.50 26.68 4.24
C SER A 68 -40.03 27.45 3.04
N MET A 69 -39.76 27.00 1.82
CA MET A 69 -40.22 27.71 0.60
C MET A 69 -41.73 27.71 0.46
N ARG A 70 -42.42 26.62 0.81
CA ARG A 70 -43.89 26.56 0.73
C ARG A 70 -44.57 27.40 1.80
N ASN A 71 -43.98 27.57 2.96
CA ASN A 71 -44.62 28.34 4.05
C ASN A 71 -44.20 29.82 4.09
N HIS A 72 -43.00 30.14 3.58
CA HIS A 72 -42.43 31.49 3.69
C HIS A 72 -42.04 32.11 2.35
N GLY A 73 -42.29 31.40 1.24
CA GLY A 73 -41.85 31.83 -0.08
C GLY A 73 -40.33 31.76 -0.30
N GLN A 74 -39.88 32.36 -1.38
CA GLN A 74 -38.45 32.47 -1.69
C GLN A 74 -37.82 33.61 -0.88
N VAL A 75 -37.02 33.25 0.13
CA VAL A 75 -36.39 34.22 1.05
C VAL A 75 -35.17 34.91 0.41
N SER A 76 -34.47 34.27 -0.50
CA SER A 76 -33.27 34.81 -1.18
C SER A 76 -33.32 34.54 -2.68
N PRO A 77 -32.84 35.46 -3.52
CA PRO A 77 -32.81 35.26 -4.97
C PRO A 77 -31.85 34.12 -5.36
N ILE A 78 -32.08 33.52 -6.51
CA ILE A 78 -31.17 32.59 -7.16
C ILE A 78 -30.13 33.39 -7.95
N LEU A 79 -28.84 33.03 -7.88
CA LEU A 79 -27.82 33.69 -8.68
C LEU A 79 -27.75 33.05 -10.07
N VAL A 80 -27.88 33.91 -11.09
CA VAL A 80 -27.84 33.50 -12.49
C VAL A 80 -26.83 34.33 -13.27
N VAL A 81 -26.26 33.72 -14.29
CA VAL A 81 -25.40 34.38 -15.28
C VAL A 81 -26.07 34.27 -16.65
N GLU A 82 -26.00 35.34 -17.44
CA GLU A 82 -26.52 35.36 -18.80
C GLU A 82 -25.38 35.02 -19.79
N ARG A 83 -25.64 34.07 -20.70
CA ARG A 83 -24.77 33.69 -21.80
C ARG A 83 -25.63 33.56 -23.07
N ASP A 84 -25.30 34.29 -24.10
CA ASP A 84 -25.98 34.21 -25.39
C ASP A 84 -27.54 34.34 -25.30
N GLY A 85 -28.02 35.16 -24.36
CA GLY A 85 -29.44 35.36 -24.12
C GLY A 85 -30.11 34.29 -23.24
N GLN A 86 -29.39 33.24 -22.83
CA GLN A 86 -29.88 32.21 -21.92
C GLN A 86 -29.40 32.48 -20.49
N LEU A 87 -30.27 32.22 -19.50
CA LEU A 87 -29.94 32.36 -18.07
C LEU A 87 -29.55 31.03 -17.46
N PHE A 88 -28.35 31.00 -16.89
CA PHE A 88 -27.80 29.82 -16.24
C PHE A 88 -27.68 30.02 -14.73
N ILE A 89 -28.28 29.12 -13.96
CA ILE A 89 -28.23 29.10 -12.49
C ILE A 89 -26.88 28.55 -12.04
N PHE A 90 -26.13 29.30 -11.24
CA PHE A 90 -24.89 28.81 -10.62
C PHE A 90 -24.94 28.80 -9.09
N ASP A 91 -25.88 29.48 -8.44
CA ASP A 91 -26.19 29.31 -7.02
C ASP A 91 -27.69 29.34 -6.76
N GLY A 92 -28.15 28.59 -5.76
CA GLY A 92 -29.55 28.40 -5.43
C GLY A 92 -30.24 27.28 -6.21
N VAL A 93 -29.50 26.36 -6.84
CA VAL A 93 -30.03 25.22 -7.61
C VAL A 93 -31.09 24.45 -6.83
N ARG A 94 -30.88 24.21 -5.52
CA ARG A 94 -31.90 23.53 -4.69
C ARG A 94 -33.21 24.28 -4.58
N ARG A 95 -33.18 25.62 -4.52
CA ARG A 95 -34.40 26.44 -4.51
C ARG A 95 -35.13 26.32 -5.83
N PHE A 96 -34.41 26.33 -6.93
CA PHE A 96 -34.95 26.09 -8.26
C PHE A 96 -35.58 24.70 -8.40
N GLU A 97 -34.92 23.67 -7.94
CA GLU A 97 -35.45 22.30 -7.98
C GLU A 97 -36.71 22.12 -7.12
N VAL A 98 -36.77 22.79 -5.97
CA VAL A 98 -38.00 22.82 -5.15
C VAL A 98 -39.11 23.56 -5.90
N ALA A 99 -38.84 24.74 -6.48
CA ALA A 99 -39.83 25.49 -7.26
C ALA A 99 -40.35 24.66 -8.45
N ARG A 100 -39.48 23.97 -9.19
CA ARG A 100 -39.88 23.06 -10.29
C ARG A 100 -40.79 21.91 -9.87
N GLN A 101 -40.71 21.45 -8.62
CA GLN A 101 -41.60 20.41 -8.10
C GLN A 101 -43.00 20.94 -7.80
N PHE A 102 -43.17 22.25 -7.65
CA PHE A 102 -44.41 22.91 -7.30
C PHE A 102 -44.67 24.13 -8.21
N PRO A 103 -44.77 23.96 -9.54
CA PRO A 103 -44.84 25.08 -10.49
C PRO A 103 -46.09 25.94 -10.31
N SER A 104 -47.19 25.39 -9.81
CA SER A 104 -48.40 26.18 -9.50
C SER A 104 -48.23 27.08 -8.27
N GLU A 105 -47.32 26.73 -7.33
CA GLU A 105 -47.02 27.54 -6.15
C GLU A 105 -45.90 28.56 -6.43
N PHE A 106 -45.02 28.27 -7.39
CA PHE A 106 -43.88 29.09 -7.79
C PHE A 106 -43.85 29.28 -9.30
N PRO A 107 -44.81 30.04 -9.91
CA PRO A 107 -44.82 30.26 -11.36
C PRO A 107 -43.63 31.10 -11.83
N LEU A 108 -43.15 31.98 -10.97
CA LEU A 108 -41.96 32.81 -11.17
C LEU A 108 -40.99 32.60 -10.02
N ILE A 109 -39.70 32.73 -10.30
CA ILE A 109 -38.64 32.69 -9.30
C ILE A 109 -37.77 33.94 -9.39
N THR A 110 -37.47 34.53 -8.25
CA THR A 110 -36.63 35.74 -8.20
C THR A 110 -35.18 35.37 -8.40
N CYS A 111 -34.58 35.89 -9.46
CA CYS A 111 -33.20 35.71 -9.84
C CYS A 111 -32.42 37.02 -9.71
N GLN A 112 -31.18 36.93 -9.30
CA GLN A 112 -30.21 38.01 -9.35
C GLN A 112 -29.23 37.74 -10.48
N VAL A 113 -29.34 38.55 -11.54
CA VAL A 113 -28.49 38.41 -12.73
C VAL A 113 -27.16 39.10 -12.46
N VAL A 114 -26.07 38.33 -12.49
CA VAL A 114 -24.72 38.84 -12.22
C VAL A 114 -23.80 38.62 -13.43
N ARG A 115 -22.74 39.42 -13.51
CA ARG A 115 -21.67 39.24 -14.50
C ARG A 115 -20.48 38.61 -13.83
N ILE A 116 -20.15 37.37 -14.22
CA ILE A 116 -19.06 36.56 -13.65
C ILE A 116 -18.50 35.66 -14.73
N ALA A 117 -17.20 35.42 -14.74
CA ALA A 117 -16.56 34.45 -15.63
C ALA A 117 -16.82 33.02 -15.17
N ASP A 118 -16.73 32.04 -16.08
CA ASP A 118 -17.02 30.63 -15.76
C ASP A 118 -16.05 30.04 -14.75
N GLU A 119 -14.79 30.42 -14.79
CA GLU A 119 -13.76 30.04 -13.82
C GLU A 119 -14.10 30.54 -12.41
N GLU A 120 -14.61 31.75 -12.31
CA GLU A 120 -15.01 32.38 -11.05
C GLU A 120 -16.29 31.76 -10.45
N ILE A 121 -17.14 31.14 -11.28
CA ILE A 121 -18.33 30.40 -10.82
C ILE A 121 -17.90 29.21 -9.94
N LYS A 122 -16.87 28.47 -10.33
CA LYS A 122 -16.34 27.37 -9.51
C LYS A 122 -15.83 27.86 -8.15
N ASP A 123 -15.06 28.93 -8.14
CA ASP A 123 -14.53 29.52 -6.90
C ASP A 123 -15.62 30.04 -5.98
N HIS A 124 -16.65 30.69 -6.54
CA HIS A 124 -17.81 31.13 -5.78
C HIS A 124 -18.55 29.97 -5.12
N ARG A 125 -18.80 28.89 -5.86
CA ARG A 125 -19.45 27.69 -5.34
C ARG A 125 -18.68 27.07 -4.16
N ILE A 126 -17.36 27.03 -4.23
CA ILE A 126 -16.50 26.54 -3.15
C ILE A 126 -16.62 27.44 -1.91
N LYS A 127 -16.61 28.76 -2.08
CA LYS A 127 -16.70 29.73 -0.98
C LYS A 127 -18.06 29.70 -0.28
N VAL A 128 -19.16 29.75 -1.05
CA VAL A 128 -20.52 29.82 -0.49
C VAL A 128 -20.94 28.53 0.21
N ASN A 129 -20.49 27.39 -0.29
CA ASN A 129 -20.81 26.09 0.32
C ASN A 129 -19.91 25.74 1.51
N GLY A 130 -18.96 26.60 1.88
CA GLY A 130 -18.02 26.39 2.99
C GLY A 130 -18.67 26.09 4.35
N HIS A 131 -19.88 26.55 4.58
CA HIS A 131 -20.60 26.42 5.85
C HIS A 131 -21.75 25.40 5.84
N SER A 132 -22.01 24.71 4.73
CA SER A 132 -23.04 23.67 4.66
C SER A 132 -22.46 22.27 4.93
N LYS A 133 -23.25 21.36 5.53
CA LYS A 133 -22.86 19.94 5.63
C LYS A 133 -22.77 19.36 4.23
N ARG A 134 -21.55 19.30 3.69
CA ARG A 134 -21.26 18.77 2.35
C ARG A 134 -21.19 17.24 2.38
N GLY A 135 -21.60 16.60 1.28
CA GLY A 135 -21.32 15.20 1.04
C GLY A 135 -19.82 14.96 0.82
N ILE A 136 -19.38 13.75 1.06
CA ILE A 136 -17.97 13.37 0.90
C ILE A 136 -17.50 13.52 -0.55
N ILE A 137 -18.34 13.16 -1.51
CA ILE A 137 -18.04 13.29 -2.96
C ILE A 137 -17.88 14.76 -3.35
N GLU A 138 -18.75 15.63 -2.84
CA GLU A 138 -18.64 17.08 -3.06
C GLU A 138 -17.33 17.64 -2.48
N ILE A 139 -16.95 17.20 -1.29
CA ILE A 139 -15.67 17.55 -0.66
C ILE A 139 -14.51 17.13 -1.57
N CYS A 140 -14.53 15.90 -2.09
CA CYS A 140 -13.47 15.39 -2.97
C CYS A 140 -13.33 16.25 -4.24
N ARG A 141 -14.43 16.58 -4.92
CA ARG A 141 -14.42 17.42 -6.14
C ARG A 141 -13.87 18.82 -5.87
N ASN A 142 -14.28 19.44 -4.76
CA ASN A 142 -13.78 20.75 -4.36
C ASN A 142 -12.28 20.70 -4.06
N VAL A 143 -11.83 19.68 -3.35
CA VAL A 143 -10.41 19.48 -3.02
C VAL A 143 -9.59 19.20 -4.28
N ASP A 144 -10.11 18.41 -5.20
CA ASP A 144 -9.43 18.12 -6.47
C ASP A 144 -9.17 19.40 -7.27
N HIS A 145 -10.19 20.25 -7.41
CA HIS A 145 -10.01 21.56 -8.04
C HIS A 145 -8.96 22.41 -7.34
N ILE A 146 -9.02 22.53 -6.01
CA ILE A 146 -8.04 23.29 -5.22
C ILE A 146 -6.63 22.71 -5.38
N LEU A 147 -6.45 21.38 -5.34
CA LEU A 147 -5.17 20.73 -5.54
C LEU A 147 -4.61 20.96 -6.95
N GLY A 148 -5.48 21.08 -7.95
CA GLY A 148 -5.14 21.47 -9.31
C GLY A 148 -4.55 22.91 -9.35
N VAL A 149 -5.21 23.86 -8.70
CA VAL A 149 -4.76 25.26 -8.59
C VAL A 149 -3.45 25.38 -7.79
N LEU A 150 -3.32 24.64 -6.68
CA LEU A 150 -2.10 24.64 -5.84
C LEU A 150 -0.88 24.02 -6.55
N GLY A 151 -1.10 23.14 -7.53
CA GLY A 151 -0.04 22.46 -8.28
C GLY A 151 0.78 21.48 -7.43
N LYS A 152 1.94 21.04 -7.98
CA LYS A 152 2.85 20.08 -7.33
C LYS A 152 3.92 20.74 -6.43
N GLN A 153 3.99 22.07 -6.39
CA GLN A 153 5.04 22.78 -5.66
C GLN A 153 4.85 22.70 -4.14
N GLN A 154 5.96 22.65 -3.41
CA GLN A 154 5.94 22.81 -1.96
C GLN A 154 5.75 24.30 -1.61
N GLY A 155 4.65 24.63 -0.98
CA GLY A 155 4.25 25.98 -0.60
C GLY A 155 3.18 26.57 -1.50
N VAL A 156 2.45 27.53 -0.97
CA VAL A 156 1.38 28.25 -1.69
C VAL A 156 1.88 29.65 -2.01
N LYS A 157 1.75 30.07 -3.26
CA LYS A 157 2.06 31.44 -3.66
C LYS A 157 1.12 32.41 -2.95
N ARG A 158 1.64 33.58 -2.55
CA ARG A 158 0.87 34.60 -1.84
C ARG A 158 -0.38 35.05 -2.63
N GLU A 159 -0.26 35.08 -3.94
CA GLU A 159 -1.37 35.37 -4.87
C GLU A 159 -2.57 34.41 -4.71
N ILE A 160 -2.30 33.12 -4.41
CA ILE A 160 -3.36 32.13 -4.17
C ILE A 160 -4.02 32.35 -2.81
N LEU A 161 -3.25 32.76 -1.80
CA LEU A 161 -3.79 33.09 -0.48
C LEU A 161 -4.68 34.33 -0.55
N ASP A 162 -4.22 35.35 -1.29
CA ASP A 162 -4.97 36.59 -1.51
C ASP A 162 -6.26 36.32 -2.31
N LEU A 163 -6.19 35.46 -3.33
CA LEU A 163 -7.36 35.04 -4.12
C LEU A 163 -8.43 34.36 -3.26
N HIS A 164 -8.04 33.63 -2.22
CA HIS A 164 -8.95 32.94 -1.31
C HIS A 164 -9.22 33.71 -0.01
N ASN A 165 -8.79 34.97 0.12
CA ASN A 165 -8.97 35.83 1.31
C ASN A 165 -8.51 35.15 2.60
N ILE A 166 -7.36 34.50 2.58
CA ILE A 166 -6.81 33.86 3.76
C ILE A 166 -5.92 34.89 4.47
N GLU A 167 -6.40 35.40 5.60
CA GLU A 167 -5.67 36.34 6.43
C GLU A 167 -4.41 35.66 7.03
N SER A 168 -3.33 36.44 7.18
CA SER A 168 -2.05 35.96 7.70
C SER A 168 -2.14 35.29 9.08
N ASP A 169 -3.12 35.68 9.89
CA ASP A 169 -3.33 35.18 11.24
C ASP A 169 -3.92 33.75 11.27
N PHE A 170 -4.53 33.31 10.17
CA PHE A 170 -5.03 31.94 10.01
C PHE A 170 -4.00 30.96 9.42
N ILE A 171 -2.79 31.44 9.11
CA ILE A 171 -1.73 30.59 8.59
C ILE A 171 -1.00 29.91 9.75
N PRO A 172 -1.14 28.59 9.93
CA PRO A 172 -0.44 27.87 10.98
C PRO A 172 1.08 27.98 10.82
N LYS A 173 1.79 28.19 11.93
CA LYS A 173 3.26 28.19 11.92
C LYS A 173 3.77 26.78 11.64
N GLY A 174 4.52 26.59 10.54
CA GLY A 174 5.15 25.31 10.19
C GLY A 174 5.12 25.00 8.68
N LYS A 175 5.83 23.92 8.28
CA LYS A 175 5.78 23.44 6.90
C LYS A 175 4.44 22.75 6.64
N MET A 176 3.63 23.34 5.79
CA MET A 176 2.35 22.77 5.36
C MET A 176 2.46 22.23 3.93
N ASP A 177 1.90 21.04 3.72
CA ASP A 177 1.76 20.50 2.37
C ASP A 177 0.43 20.99 1.73
N ARG A 178 0.26 20.70 0.44
CA ARG A 178 -0.92 21.11 -0.33
C ARG A 178 -2.26 20.63 0.25
N PHE A 179 -2.28 19.53 0.98
CA PHE A 179 -3.52 19.02 1.61
C PHE A 179 -3.89 19.79 2.87
N HIS A 180 -2.93 20.32 3.62
CA HIS A 180 -3.22 21.26 4.70
C HIS A 180 -3.84 22.54 4.14
N TRP A 181 -3.28 23.07 3.05
CA TRP A 181 -3.83 24.24 2.37
C TRP A 181 -5.20 23.97 1.80
N ALA A 182 -5.43 22.79 1.20
CA ALA A 182 -6.76 22.43 0.70
C ALA A 182 -7.80 22.34 1.83
N CYS A 183 -7.44 21.84 3.02
CA CYS A 183 -8.33 21.86 4.19
C CYS A 183 -8.72 23.28 4.57
N ILE A 184 -7.75 24.22 4.60
CA ILE A 184 -8.01 25.63 4.97
C ILE A 184 -8.88 26.31 3.90
N ILE A 185 -8.48 26.24 2.63
CA ILE A 185 -9.16 26.90 1.51
C ILE A 185 -10.62 26.39 1.36
N ALA A 186 -10.82 25.08 1.48
CA ALA A 186 -12.14 24.47 1.36
C ALA A 186 -12.94 24.52 2.66
N SER A 187 -12.41 25.08 3.75
CA SER A 187 -13.04 25.09 5.08
C SER A 187 -13.50 23.69 5.52
N ILE A 188 -12.57 22.72 5.47
CA ILE A 188 -12.85 21.32 5.78
C ILE A 188 -12.33 21.00 7.18
N GLU A 189 -13.16 20.40 8.02
CA GLU A 189 -12.79 19.99 9.40
C GLU A 189 -11.88 18.75 9.46
N PHE A 190 -11.59 18.12 8.33
CA PHE A 190 -10.69 16.96 8.28
C PHE A 190 -9.24 17.34 8.53
N LYS A 191 -8.51 16.46 9.23
CA LYS A 191 -7.05 16.54 9.24
C LYS A 191 -6.51 16.25 7.84
N ALA A 192 -5.43 16.90 7.44
CA ALA A 192 -4.80 16.69 6.13
C ALA A 192 -4.49 15.21 5.84
N SER A 193 -4.11 14.43 6.87
CA SER A 193 -3.89 12.98 6.75
C SER A 193 -5.17 12.19 6.42
N THR A 194 -6.32 12.61 6.92
CA THR A 194 -7.62 12.03 6.61
C THR A 194 -8.05 12.43 5.20
N LEU A 195 -7.81 13.70 4.83
CA LEU A 195 -8.09 14.19 3.49
C LEU A 195 -7.25 13.47 2.43
N LYS A 196 -5.97 13.20 2.69
CA LYS A 196 -5.11 12.38 1.80
C LYS A 196 -5.70 11.01 1.52
N LYS A 197 -6.18 10.31 2.55
CA LYS A 197 -6.82 9.00 2.40
C LYS A 197 -8.12 9.09 1.60
N LEU A 198 -8.91 10.10 1.88
CA LEU A 198 -10.15 10.36 1.16
C LEU A 198 -9.89 10.61 -0.32
N MET A 199 -8.95 11.49 -0.65
CA MET A 199 -8.58 11.77 -2.04
C MET A 199 -7.94 10.57 -2.75
N TYR A 200 -7.22 9.72 -2.02
CA TYR A 200 -6.73 8.47 -2.57
C TYR A 200 -7.90 7.56 -3.03
N VAL A 201 -8.91 7.38 -2.20
CA VAL A 201 -10.12 6.60 -2.54
C VAL A 201 -10.84 7.23 -3.73
N TYR A 202 -10.97 8.55 -3.73
CA TYR A 202 -11.61 9.31 -4.81
C TYR A 202 -10.92 9.09 -6.16
N TYR A 203 -9.61 9.26 -6.24
CA TYR A 203 -8.87 9.06 -7.48
C TYR A 203 -8.86 7.59 -7.93
N ALA A 204 -8.81 6.65 -7.01
CA ALA A 204 -8.86 5.23 -7.34
C ALA A 204 -10.21 4.85 -7.99
N GLU A 205 -11.34 5.40 -7.53
CA GLU A 205 -12.64 5.15 -8.16
C GLU A 205 -12.88 5.94 -9.45
N GLU A 206 -12.45 7.21 -9.51
CA GLU A 206 -12.62 8.04 -10.73
C GLU A 206 -11.80 7.49 -11.92
N ASN A 207 -10.65 6.86 -11.67
CA ASN A 207 -9.81 6.28 -12.71
C ASN A 207 -10.29 4.89 -13.17
N GLN A 208 -11.32 4.29 -12.55
CA GLN A 208 -11.86 3.00 -12.95
C GLN A 208 -12.95 3.13 -14.02
N PRO A 209 -13.02 2.18 -14.98
CA PRO A 209 -14.17 2.07 -15.87
C PRO A 209 -15.47 1.91 -15.07
N GLU A 210 -16.58 2.47 -15.57
CA GLU A 210 -17.88 2.48 -14.88
C GLU A 210 -18.32 1.07 -14.41
N LYS A 211 -18.06 0.05 -15.22
CA LYS A 211 -18.37 -1.37 -14.91
C LYS A 211 -17.57 -1.95 -13.72
N ASP A 212 -16.43 -1.35 -13.38
CA ASP A 212 -15.50 -1.86 -12.36
C ASP A 212 -15.54 -1.02 -11.07
N LYS A 213 -16.36 0.04 -11.05
CA LYS A 213 -16.54 0.91 -9.86
C LYS A 213 -17.10 0.12 -8.68
N THR A 214 -16.48 0.29 -7.53
CA THR A 214 -16.81 -0.47 -6.31
C THR A 214 -17.87 0.19 -5.44
N ASN A 215 -18.33 1.38 -5.80
CA ASN A 215 -19.27 2.20 -5.00
C ASN A 215 -18.77 2.52 -3.58
N ILE A 216 -17.46 2.44 -3.33
CA ILE A 216 -16.86 2.73 -2.02
C ILE A 216 -17.12 4.20 -1.63
N LEU A 217 -17.00 5.13 -2.59
CA LEU A 217 -17.29 6.55 -2.35
C LEU A 217 -18.77 6.76 -2.00
N GLU A 218 -19.67 6.03 -2.63
CA GLU A 218 -21.11 6.12 -2.35
C GLU A 218 -21.44 5.60 -0.94
N LEU A 219 -20.84 4.47 -0.53
CA LEU A 219 -20.96 3.93 0.82
C LEU A 219 -20.41 4.90 1.87
N LEU A 220 -19.32 5.57 1.53
CA LEU A 220 -18.69 6.58 2.37
C LEU A 220 -19.56 7.84 2.49
N ASP A 221 -20.14 8.32 1.38
CA ASP A 221 -21.01 9.48 1.35
C ASP A 221 -22.33 9.25 2.10
N LYS A 222 -22.85 8.02 2.05
CA LYS A 222 -23.99 7.56 2.86
C LYS A 222 -23.65 7.35 4.35
N GLY A 223 -22.39 7.48 4.74
CA GLY A 223 -21.92 7.27 6.12
C GLY A 223 -21.95 5.81 6.58
N GLN A 224 -22.04 4.85 5.66
CA GLN A 224 -22.06 3.42 5.96
C GLN A 224 -20.68 2.87 6.32
N ILE A 225 -19.63 3.50 5.83
CA ILE A 225 -18.23 3.18 6.15
C ILE A 225 -17.46 4.44 6.51
N SER A 226 -16.36 4.30 7.27
CA SER A 226 -15.46 5.40 7.59
C SER A 226 -14.44 5.63 6.46
N VAL A 227 -13.83 6.84 6.41
CA VAL A 227 -12.73 7.15 5.46
C VAL A 227 -11.57 6.14 5.60
N HIS A 228 -11.28 5.70 6.82
CA HIS A 228 -10.23 4.71 7.04
C HIS A 228 -10.60 3.35 6.45
N LYS A 229 -11.85 2.89 6.64
CA LYS A 229 -12.33 1.61 6.07
C LYS A 229 -12.37 1.67 4.55
N ALA A 230 -12.85 2.78 3.97
CA ALA A 230 -12.83 2.98 2.53
C ALA A 230 -11.41 2.88 1.96
N PHE A 231 -10.45 3.57 2.57
CA PHE A 231 -9.03 3.51 2.17
C PHE A 231 -8.46 2.09 2.25
N GLN A 232 -8.79 1.32 3.29
CA GLN A 232 -8.35 -0.08 3.42
C GLN A 232 -8.94 -0.97 2.31
N LEU A 233 -10.23 -0.81 2.00
CA LEU A 233 -10.89 -1.59 0.94
C LEU A 233 -10.28 -1.30 -0.43
N THR A 234 -10.01 -0.03 -0.75
CA THR A 234 -9.36 0.37 -2.01
C THR A 234 -7.97 -0.23 -2.13
N LYS A 235 -7.15 -0.14 -1.08
CA LYS A 235 -5.81 -0.75 -1.05
C LYS A 235 -5.83 -2.27 -1.20
N SER A 236 -6.75 -2.95 -0.54
CA SER A 236 -6.89 -4.40 -0.67
C SER A 236 -7.32 -4.84 -2.07
N LYS A 237 -8.12 -4.01 -2.77
CA LYS A 237 -8.49 -4.27 -4.16
C LYS A 237 -7.28 -4.13 -5.09
N GLU A 238 -6.53 -3.03 -4.98
CA GLU A 238 -5.31 -2.80 -5.76
C GLU A 238 -4.28 -3.92 -5.59
N ALA A 239 -4.04 -4.37 -4.34
CA ALA A 239 -3.12 -5.48 -4.08
C ALA A 239 -3.54 -6.79 -4.74
N LYS A 240 -4.85 -7.09 -4.75
CA LYS A 240 -5.39 -8.27 -5.47
C LYS A 240 -5.25 -8.13 -6.98
N GLU A 241 -5.47 -6.93 -7.53
CA GLU A 241 -5.28 -6.66 -8.96
C GLU A 241 -3.81 -6.81 -9.36
N GLU A 242 -2.87 -6.29 -8.56
CA GLU A 242 -1.42 -6.49 -8.78
C GLU A 242 -1.03 -7.98 -8.70
N GLU A 243 -1.60 -8.73 -7.77
CA GLU A 243 -1.37 -10.18 -7.65
C GLU A 243 -1.92 -10.92 -8.87
N MET A 244 -3.12 -10.54 -9.35
CA MET A 244 -3.71 -11.11 -10.56
C MET A 244 -2.88 -10.80 -11.82
N VAL A 245 -2.36 -9.60 -11.95
CA VAL A 245 -1.47 -9.22 -13.08
C VAL A 245 -0.21 -10.09 -13.05
N LYS A 246 0.46 -10.21 -11.89
CA LYS A 246 1.63 -11.08 -11.75
C LYS A 246 1.31 -12.54 -12.06
N LYS A 247 0.16 -13.03 -11.60
CA LYS A 247 -0.28 -14.40 -11.94
C LYS A 247 -0.49 -14.56 -13.44
N HIS A 248 -1.06 -13.55 -14.10
CA HIS A 248 -1.28 -13.56 -15.55
C HIS A 248 0.04 -13.54 -16.33
N GLU A 249 1.04 -12.77 -15.89
CA GLU A 249 2.38 -12.77 -16.48
C GLU A 249 3.05 -14.15 -16.38
N ILE A 250 2.94 -14.81 -15.21
CA ILE A 250 3.43 -16.19 -15.03
C ILE A 250 2.71 -17.17 -15.96
N ILE A 251 1.37 -17.07 -16.05
CA ILE A 251 0.56 -17.91 -16.95
C ILE A 251 0.99 -17.71 -18.40
N LYS A 252 1.13 -16.45 -18.82
CA LYS A 252 1.58 -16.09 -20.17
C LYS A 252 2.96 -16.66 -20.48
N PHE A 253 3.90 -16.54 -19.55
CA PHE A 253 5.23 -17.14 -19.68
C PHE A 253 5.16 -18.65 -19.95
N PHE A 254 4.37 -19.39 -19.19
CA PHE A 254 4.21 -20.84 -19.40
C PHE A 254 3.47 -21.18 -20.69
N GLN A 255 2.51 -20.36 -21.14
CA GLN A 255 1.82 -20.56 -22.41
C GLN A 255 2.75 -20.34 -23.62
N GLU A 256 3.58 -19.30 -23.58
CA GLU A 256 4.53 -18.99 -24.63
C GLU A 256 5.71 -19.99 -24.70
N ASN A 257 6.00 -20.64 -23.57
CA ASN A 257 7.14 -21.55 -23.42
C ASN A 257 6.72 -23.01 -23.23
N HIS A 258 5.64 -23.46 -23.86
CA HIS A 258 5.08 -24.82 -23.73
C HIS A 258 6.10 -25.95 -23.91
N ASN A 259 7.15 -25.75 -24.70
CA ASN A 259 8.22 -26.72 -24.95
C ASN A 259 9.35 -26.68 -23.93
N LEU A 260 9.37 -25.72 -22.99
CA LEU A 260 10.44 -25.57 -21.99
C LEU A 260 10.24 -26.39 -20.71
N HIS A 261 9.09 -27.09 -20.55
CA HIS A 261 8.84 -27.85 -19.32
C HIS A 261 9.96 -28.83 -18.94
N ASN A 262 10.61 -29.42 -19.94
CA ASN A 262 11.72 -30.36 -19.73
C ASN A 262 13.05 -29.65 -19.40
N ASN A 263 13.13 -28.32 -19.47
CA ASN A 263 14.35 -27.52 -19.25
C ASN A 263 14.20 -26.48 -18.14
N MET A 264 13.12 -26.54 -17.33
CA MET A 264 12.91 -25.58 -16.24
C MET A 264 13.72 -25.89 -14.99
N TYR A 265 14.25 -27.10 -14.88
CA TYR A 265 15.14 -27.45 -13.78
C TYR A 265 16.23 -28.43 -14.20
N GLU A 266 17.32 -28.36 -13.47
CA GLU A 266 18.46 -29.27 -13.56
C GLU A 266 18.83 -29.73 -12.14
N LEU A 267 19.04 -31.03 -11.96
CA LEU A 267 19.36 -31.63 -10.67
C LEU A 267 20.61 -32.52 -10.79
N TYR A 268 21.54 -32.33 -9.87
CA TYR A 268 22.81 -32.99 -9.93
C TYR A 268 23.12 -33.74 -8.62
N ALA A 269 23.25 -35.08 -8.69
CA ALA A 269 23.62 -35.95 -7.56
C ALA A 269 25.13 -35.91 -7.32
N LYS A 270 25.66 -34.75 -6.91
CA LYS A 270 27.11 -34.55 -6.64
C LYS A 270 27.35 -33.36 -5.72
N SER A 271 28.59 -33.24 -5.24
CA SER A 271 29.03 -32.10 -4.44
C SER A 271 29.00 -30.81 -5.28
N SER A 272 28.49 -29.74 -4.69
CA SER A 272 28.47 -28.39 -5.26
C SER A 272 29.75 -27.58 -5.04
N LEU A 273 30.86 -28.23 -4.59
CA LEU A 273 32.19 -27.61 -4.57
C LEU A 273 32.70 -27.24 -5.97
N LYS A 274 32.15 -27.91 -7.00
CA LYS A 274 32.35 -27.56 -8.42
C LYS A 274 31.03 -27.71 -9.17
N MET A 275 30.52 -26.60 -9.64
CA MET A 275 29.27 -26.52 -10.41
C MET A 275 29.59 -26.27 -11.88
N ASP A 276 30.38 -27.16 -12.51
CA ASP A 276 30.89 -27.00 -13.89
C ASP A 276 29.74 -26.94 -14.93
N GLU A 277 28.56 -27.48 -14.60
CA GLU A 277 27.36 -27.43 -15.45
C GLU A 277 26.69 -26.06 -15.46
N VAL A 278 26.95 -25.23 -14.46
CA VAL A 278 26.41 -23.86 -14.37
C VAL A 278 27.43 -22.88 -14.94
N PRO A 279 27.10 -22.11 -15.97
CA PRO A 279 27.99 -21.08 -16.47
C PRO A 279 28.31 -20.03 -15.39
N ASP A 280 29.52 -19.51 -15.40
CA ASP A 280 29.89 -18.41 -14.50
C ASP A 280 29.05 -17.16 -14.84
N ASN A 281 28.74 -16.34 -13.85
CA ASN A 281 27.94 -15.12 -13.99
C ASN A 281 26.57 -15.35 -14.68
N SER A 282 25.86 -16.41 -14.32
CA SER A 282 24.59 -16.76 -14.98
C SER A 282 23.38 -16.81 -14.04
N ALA A 283 23.59 -17.02 -12.75
CA ALA A 283 22.52 -17.15 -11.78
C ALA A 283 22.20 -15.82 -11.07
N ARG A 284 20.93 -15.53 -10.92
CA ARG A 284 20.44 -14.33 -10.23
C ARG A 284 20.47 -14.49 -8.71
N LEU A 285 20.13 -15.67 -8.21
CA LEU A 285 19.93 -15.93 -6.81
C LEU A 285 20.41 -17.33 -6.45
N CYS A 286 21.06 -17.46 -5.32
CA CYS A 286 21.24 -18.73 -4.63
C CYS A 286 20.53 -18.65 -3.28
N VAL A 287 19.64 -19.61 -2.99
CA VAL A 287 19.02 -19.77 -1.68
C VAL A 287 19.33 -21.17 -1.18
N ASN A 288 20.00 -21.28 -0.05
CA ASN A 288 20.40 -22.57 0.49
C ASN A 288 20.25 -22.67 2.01
N SER A 289 20.32 -23.91 2.49
CA SER A 289 20.44 -24.23 3.90
C SER A 289 21.46 -25.37 4.04
N PRO A 290 22.75 -25.05 4.28
CA PRO A 290 23.79 -26.06 4.36
C PRO A 290 23.61 -26.97 5.57
N PRO A 291 24.24 -28.16 5.63
CA PRO A 291 24.32 -28.95 6.85
C PRO A 291 24.88 -28.15 8.02
N TYR A 292 24.17 -28.12 9.17
CA TYR A 292 24.56 -27.31 10.33
C TYR A 292 25.63 -28.00 11.16
N PHE A 293 26.57 -27.22 11.67
CA PHE A 293 27.71 -27.70 12.46
C PHE A 293 27.26 -28.53 13.65
N GLN A 294 27.63 -29.82 13.63
CA GLN A 294 27.41 -30.83 14.67
C GLN A 294 25.98 -30.92 15.24
N GLN A 295 24.97 -30.51 14.45
CA GLN A 295 23.59 -30.60 14.90
C GLN A 295 22.88 -31.88 14.45
N ARG A 296 23.37 -32.53 13.36
CA ARG A 296 22.76 -33.72 12.77
C ARG A 296 23.76 -34.51 11.96
N SER A 297 23.56 -35.83 11.92
CA SER A 297 24.21 -36.69 10.93
C SER A 297 23.30 -36.84 9.74
N TYR A 298 23.73 -36.38 8.58
CA TYR A 298 22.98 -36.52 7.33
C TYR A 298 23.36 -37.84 6.65
N ARG A 299 22.50 -38.36 5.75
CA ARG A 299 22.75 -39.62 5.05
C ARG A 299 23.72 -39.41 3.89
N ASN A 300 24.39 -40.49 3.49
CA ASN A 300 25.21 -40.59 2.27
C ASN A 300 26.27 -39.50 2.06
N GLN A 301 26.86 -38.96 3.13
CA GLN A 301 27.77 -37.82 3.06
C GLN A 301 29.25 -38.18 2.79
N GLY A 302 29.56 -39.46 2.56
CA GLY A 302 30.96 -39.91 2.34
C GLY A 302 31.82 -39.87 3.60
N GLU A 303 33.15 -39.92 3.41
CA GLU A 303 34.12 -40.04 4.52
C GLU A 303 34.33 -38.75 5.32
N ASN A 304 34.05 -37.58 4.76
CA ASN A 304 34.20 -36.27 5.42
C ASN A 304 32.96 -35.38 5.24
N PRO A 305 31.87 -35.64 5.97
CA PRO A 305 30.63 -34.97 5.78
C PRO A 305 30.68 -33.52 6.27
N LEU A 306 30.13 -32.59 5.48
CA LEU A 306 29.93 -31.19 5.87
C LEU A 306 29.05 -31.12 7.13
N GLY A 307 29.43 -30.30 8.11
CA GLY A 307 28.75 -30.17 9.39
C GLY A 307 29.19 -31.14 10.46
N GLN A 308 30.24 -31.98 10.20
CA GLN A 308 30.84 -32.92 11.18
C GLN A 308 32.32 -32.63 11.43
N GLU A 309 32.77 -31.42 11.09
CA GLU A 309 34.14 -30.95 11.34
C GLU A 309 34.46 -30.98 12.84
N ALA A 310 35.75 -31.05 13.16
CA ALA A 310 36.21 -31.09 14.55
C ALA A 310 36.01 -29.72 15.25
N THR A 311 36.17 -28.63 14.49
CA THR A 311 36.06 -27.27 15.01
C THR A 311 35.10 -26.43 14.20
N SER A 312 34.58 -25.36 14.81
CA SER A 312 33.73 -24.38 14.11
C SER A 312 34.49 -23.61 13.03
N GLU A 313 35.81 -23.39 13.21
CA GLU A 313 36.68 -22.77 12.22
C GLU A 313 36.77 -23.63 10.95
N GLU A 314 37.06 -24.94 11.08
CA GLU A 314 37.09 -25.85 9.94
C GLU A 314 35.76 -25.91 9.20
N TYR A 315 34.65 -25.93 9.94
CA TYR A 315 33.31 -25.86 9.35
C TYR A 315 33.09 -24.58 8.53
N ILE A 316 33.47 -23.43 9.09
CA ILE A 316 33.32 -22.15 8.42
C ILE A 316 34.22 -22.10 7.18
N ASP A 317 35.46 -22.59 7.24
CA ASP A 317 36.36 -22.68 6.09
C ASP A 317 35.72 -23.47 4.95
N ARG A 318 35.14 -24.62 5.25
CA ARG A 318 34.44 -25.45 4.25
C ARG A 318 33.18 -24.78 3.69
N ILE A 319 32.35 -24.14 4.51
CA ILE A 319 31.21 -23.37 4.01
C ILE A 319 31.67 -22.26 3.08
N MET A 320 32.78 -21.61 3.39
CA MET A 320 33.32 -20.57 2.51
C MET A 320 33.82 -21.13 1.17
N GLU A 321 34.36 -22.37 1.09
CA GLU A 321 34.68 -23.00 -0.21
C GLU A 321 33.41 -23.11 -1.09
N TYR A 322 32.30 -23.61 -0.56
CA TYR A 322 31.01 -23.66 -1.27
C TYR A 322 30.49 -22.25 -1.67
N ASN A 323 30.60 -21.30 -0.76
CA ASN A 323 30.16 -19.94 -1.03
C ASN A 323 30.99 -19.26 -2.13
N MET A 324 32.30 -19.58 -2.21
CA MET A 324 33.16 -19.05 -3.29
C MET A 324 32.84 -19.67 -4.64
N GLU A 325 32.42 -20.93 -4.70
CA GLU A 325 31.93 -21.52 -5.93
C GLU A 325 30.60 -20.88 -6.36
N VAL A 326 29.65 -20.70 -5.43
CA VAL A 326 28.40 -19.96 -5.67
C VAL A 326 28.70 -18.54 -6.17
N LYS A 327 29.67 -17.85 -5.57
CA LYS A 327 30.10 -16.51 -5.99
C LYS A 327 30.45 -16.42 -7.46
N LYS A 328 31.16 -17.41 -8.02
CA LYS A 328 31.51 -17.46 -9.44
C LYS A 328 30.26 -17.60 -10.34
N LYS A 329 29.27 -18.38 -9.88
CA LYS A 329 28.06 -18.65 -10.67
C LYS A 329 27.05 -17.52 -10.63
N LEU A 330 27.05 -16.73 -9.56
CA LEU A 330 26.16 -15.57 -9.43
C LEU A 330 26.56 -14.44 -10.38
N LEU A 331 25.58 -13.76 -10.94
CA LEU A 331 25.75 -12.46 -11.60
C LEU A 331 26.45 -11.47 -10.65
N SER A 332 27.05 -10.41 -11.17
CA SER A 332 27.72 -9.38 -10.35
C SER A 332 26.79 -8.81 -9.28
N ASN A 333 25.52 -8.57 -9.64
CA ASN A 333 24.46 -8.14 -8.72
C ASN A 333 23.55 -9.29 -8.24
N GLY A 334 24.03 -10.54 -8.37
CA GLY A 334 23.34 -11.72 -7.86
C GLY A 334 23.40 -11.82 -6.33
N VAL A 335 22.45 -12.50 -5.74
CA VAL A 335 22.29 -12.59 -4.28
C VAL A 335 22.46 -14.02 -3.78
N LEU A 336 23.19 -14.18 -2.68
CA LEU A 336 23.29 -15.41 -1.90
C LEU A 336 22.51 -15.26 -0.60
N VAL A 337 21.59 -16.19 -0.35
CA VAL A 337 20.78 -16.30 0.87
C VAL A 337 21.12 -17.60 1.57
N ILE A 338 21.62 -17.53 2.80
CA ILE A 338 22.00 -18.69 3.59
C ILE A 338 21.12 -18.79 4.82
N VAL A 339 20.31 -19.84 4.93
CA VAL A 339 19.54 -20.17 6.14
C VAL A 339 20.41 -21.06 7.01
N ILE A 340 20.81 -20.59 8.20
CA ILE A 340 21.79 -21.28 9.05
C ILE A 340 21.45 -21.08 10.53
N ALA A 341 21.70 -22.11 11.33
CA ALA A 341 21.61 -22.06 12.78
C ALA A 341 22.97 -21.99 13.47
N GLU A 342 23.01 -21.27 14.58
CA GLU A 342 24.17 -21.27 15.49
C GLU A 342 24.29 -22.62 16.24
N SER A 343 25.51 -23.09 16.46
CA SER A 343 25.76 -24.24 17.31
C SER A 343 26.15 -23.81 18.74
N TYR A 344 25.72 -24.61 19.69
CA TYR A 344 25.96 -24.37 21.11
C TYR A 344 26.63 -25.57 21.80
N LEU A 345 27.24 -26.45 21.04
CA LEU A 345 27.96 -27.57 21.57
C LEU A 345 29.22 -27.08 22.33
N GLY A 346 29.28 -27.32 23.64
CA GLY A 346 30.36 -26.78 24.49
C GLY A 346 30.27 -25.27 24.76
N GLY A 347 29.21 -24.58 24.26
CA GLY A 347 29.00 -23.14 24.38
C GLY A 347 28.63 -22.49 23.05
N TYR A 348 28.54 -21.17 23.01
CA TYR A 348 28.29 -20.40 21.79
C TYR A 348 29.50 -20.48 20.86
N GLN A 349 29.32 -21.01 19.64
CA GLN A 349 30.42 -21.24 18.70
C GLN A 349 30.76 -20.04 17.82
N GLY A 350 29.88 -19.07 17.71
CA GLY A 350 30.11 -17.84 16.93
C GLY A 350 30.15 -18.06 15.42
N ILE A 351 29.50 -19.10 14.92
CA ILE A 351 29.49 -19.47 13.50
C ILE A 351 28.98 -18.34 12.62
N ILE A 352 27.83 -17.76 12.98
CA ILE A 352 27.14 -16.75 12.16
C ILE A 352 27.97 -15.47 12.05
N PRO A 353 28.42 -14.82 13.15
CA PRO A 353 29.21 -13.60 13.04
C PRO A 353 30.55 -13.82 12.31
N GLU A 354 31.23 -14.95 12.54
CA GLU A 354 32.47 -15.22 11.84
C GLU A 354 32.26 -15.48 10.34
N LEU A 355 31.23 -16.23 9.96
CA LEU A 355 30.87 -16.45 8.57
C LEU A 355 30.60 -15.12 7.86
N ILE A 356 29.84 -14.21 8.47
CA ILE A 356 29.58 -12.86 7.94
C ILE A 356 30.90 -12.10 7.72
N VAL A 357 31.82 -12.14 8.69
CA VAL A 357 33.11 -11.46 8.57
C VAL A 357 33.92 -12.03 7.42
N ARG A 358 33.98 -13.36 7.28
CA ARG A 358 34.74 -14.04 6.20
C ARG A 358 34.12 -13.78 4.83
N MET A 359 32.79 -13.81 4.70
CA MET A 359 32.10 -13.45 3.46
C MET A 359 32.43 -12.02 3.02
N ARG A 360 32.38 -11.04 3.95
CA ARG A 360 32.78 -9.65 3.65
C ARG A 360 34.23 -9.55 3.18
N ARG A 361 35.16 -10.23 3.84
CA ARG A 361 36.59 -10.26 3.45
C ARG A 361 36.81 -10.91 2.08
N SER A 362 35.91 -11.82 1.69
CA SER A 362 35.95 -12.50 0.38
C SER A 362 35.19 -11.72 -0.72
N GLY A 363 34.78 -10.46 -0.46
CA GLY A 363 34.19 -9.58 -1.44
C GLY A 363 32.68 -9.75 -1.63
N PHE A 364 31.96 -10.34 -0.68
CA PHE A 364 30.51 -10.23 -0.62
C PHE A 364 30.10 -8.94 0.09
N ARG A 365 29.10 -8.25 -0.42
CA ARG A 365 28.42 -7.16 0.30
C ARG A 365 27.25 -7.74 1.09
N ILE A 366 27.36 -7.77 2.42
CA ILE A 366 26.27 -8.23 3.28
C ILE A 366 25.16 -7.18 3.24
N LEU A 367 23.97 -7.59 2.81
CA LEU A 367 22.79 -6.73 2.73
C LEU A 367 22.03 -6.72 4.06
N ASP A 368 21.84 -7.90 4.68
CA ASP A 368 21.11 -8.02 5.95
C ASP A 368 21.42 -9.36 6.64
N GLU A 369 21.17 -9.42 7.93
CA GLU A 369 20.99 -10.65 8.71
C GLU A 369 19.52 -10.71 9.16
N ASN A 370 18.71 -11.47 8.44
CA ASN A 370 17.32 -11.71 8.80
C ASN A 370 17.22 -12.81 9.86
N VAL A 371 16.12 -12.85 10.58
CA VAL A 371 15.90 -13.83 11.66
C VAL A 371 14.63 -14.62 11.40
N TRP A 372 14.73 -15.95 11.40
CA TRP A 372 13.59 -16.85 11.44
C TRP A 372 13.32 -17.28 12.88
N ILE A 373 12.21 -16.84 13.45
CA ILE A 373 11.70 -17.23 14.76
C ILE A 373 10.75 -18.41 14.57
N LYS A 374 11.12 -19.57 15.12
CA LYS A 374 10.32 -20.79 15.09
C LYS A 374 9.20 -20.71 16.13
N THR A 375 7.94 -20.75 15.68
CA THR A 375 6.79 -20.68 16.61
C THR A 375 6.56 -21.99 17.38
N ASN A 376 7.15 -23.11 16.91
CA ASN A 376 7.13 -24.42 17.54
C ASN A 376 8.53 -25.05 17.60
N PRO A 377 9.52 -24.43 18.29
CA PRO A 377 10.87 -24.98 18.39
C PRO A 377 10.84 -26.33 19.08
N LYS A 378 11.76 -27.25 18.65
CA LYS A 378 11.92 -28.51 19.34
C LYS A 378 12.36 -28.27 20.79
N PHE A 379 11.61 -28.84 21.71
CA PHE A 379 12.00 -28.79 23.12
C PHE A 379 13.29 -29.59 23.35
N ALA A 380 14.29 -28.91 23.87
CA ALA A 380 15.54 -29.55 24.30
C ALA A 380 15.92 -29.04 25.69
N LYS A 381 16.41 -29.90 26.55
CA LYS A 381 16.96 -29.46 27.83
C LYS A 381 18.24 -28.65 27.56
N HIS A 382 18.23 -27.40 27.95
CA HIS A 382 19.38 -26.50 27.86
C HIS A 382 19.81 -26.13 29.27
N PHE A 383 21.07 -26.35 29.59
CA PHE A 383 21.62 -25.94 30.87
C PHE A 383 22.28 -24.57 30.71
N GLY A 384 21.91 -23.61 31.55
CA GLY A 384 22.55 -22.30 31.62
C GLY A 384 22.19 -21.31 30.52
N ARG A 385 21.22 -21.59 29.63
CA ARG A 385 20.76 -20.68 28.60
C ARG A 385 19.30 -20.90 28.23
N PHE A 386 18.70 -19.89 27.60
CA PHE A 386 17.34 -20.02 27.05
C PHE A 386 17.31 -20.96 25.84
N MET A 387 16.16 -21.58 25.59
CA MET A 387 15.91 -22.41 24.44
C MET A 387 16.11 -21.63 23.12
N ASN A 388 16.89 -22.24 22.19
CA ASN A 388 17.09 -21.62 20.87
C ASN A 388 15.85 -21.80 20.00
N ALA A 389 15.18 -20.69 19.71
CA ALA A 389 14.00 -20.65 18.86
C ALA A 389 14.24 -19.88 17.55
N LYS A 390 15.49 -19.55 17.22
CA LYS A 390 15.83 -18.76 16.02
C LYS A 390 16.82 -19.48 15.11
N GLU A 391 16.73 -19.16 13.84
CA GLU A 391 17.80 -19.34 12.84
C GLU A 391 18.11 -18.00 12.20
N SER A 392 19.35 -17.79 11.75
CA SER A 392 19.73 -16.60 11.00
C SER A 392 19.61 -16.86 9.50
N ILE A 393 19.28 -15.81 8.75
CA ILE A 393 19.23 -15.84 7.30
C ILE A 393 20.15 -14.72 6.81
N ILE A 394 21.34 -15.10 6.36
CA ILE A 394 22.35 -14.16 5.85
C ILE A 394 21.99 -13.83 4.40
N VAL A 395 21.88 -12.56 4.08
CA VAL A 395 21.63 -12.08 2.72
C VAL A 395 22.84 -11.27 2.24
N ALA A 396 23.44 -11.70 1.15
CA ALA A 396 24.66 -11.11 0.64
C ALA A 396 24.59 -10.93 -0.87
N CYS A 397 24.99 -9.76 -1.37
CA CYS A 397 25.19 -9.51 -2.79
C CYS A 397 26.60 -9.91 -3.22
N ASN A 398 26.74 -10.39 -4.47
CA ASN A 398 27.99 -10.85 -5.03
C ASN A 398 29.05 -9.75 -5.16
N SER A 399 28.61 -8.49 -5.35
CA SER A 399 29.48 -7.31 -5.45
C SER A 399 28.80 -6.07 -4.83
N ASP A 400 29.40 -4.90 -5.06
CA ASP A 400 28.84 -3.60 -4.65
C ASP A 400 27.71 -3.09 -5.56
N GLU A 401 27.43 -3.78 -6.67
CA GLU A 401 26.30 -3.45 -7.53
C GLU A 401 24.96 -3.64 -6.81
N GLU A 402 23.95 -2.83 -7.20
CA GLU A 402 22.62 -2.96 -6.60
C GLU A 402 21.93 -4.23 -7.10
N PRO A 403 21.47 -5.10 -6.19
CA PRO A 403 20.72 -6.29 -6.58
C PRO A 403 19.32 -5.92 -7.08
N VAL A 404 18.71 -6.83 -7.83
CA VAL A 404 17.26 -6.78 -8.04
C VAL A 404 16.59 -6.91 -6.68
N PHE A 405 15.67 -5.99 -6.37
CA PHE A 405 14.87 -6.06 -5.15
C PHE A 405 13.42 -5.68 -5.44
N ASN A 406 12.55 -6.68 -5.41
CA ASN A 406 11.11 -6.53 -5.51
C ASN A 406 10.52 -6.43 -4.10
N ASN A 407 9.95 -5.29 -3.76
CA ASN A 407 9.37 -5.11 -2.43
C ASN A 407 8.17 -6.03 -2.23
N ILE A 408 8.26 -6.92 -1.23
CA ILE A 408 7.20 -7.87 -0.91
C ILE A 408 6.30 -7.27 0.15
N LYS A 409 4.98 -7.33 -0.11
CA LYS A 409 3.97 -6.96 0.87
C LYS A 409 3.39 -8.20 1.53
N LYS A 410 3.24 -8.14 2.85
CA LYS A 410 2.63 -9.20 3.67
C LYS A 410 1.57 -8.59 4.56
N GLU A 411 0.68 -9.42 5.07
CA GLU A 411 -0.24 -8.99 6.11
C GLU A 411 0.51 -8.30 7.25
N SER A 412 0.05 -7.10 7.57
CA SER A 412 0.68 -6.31 8.61
C SER A 412 0.48 -6.97 9.97
N PHE A 413 1.55 -7.10 10.75
CA PHE A 413 1.47 -7.43 12.18
C PHE A 413 0.71 -6.37 13.00
N ALA A 414 0.27 -5.27 12.39
CA ALA A 414 -0.46 -4.21 13.07
C ALA A 414 -1.81 -4.65 13.66
N GLY A 415 -2.37 -5.77 13.23
CA GLY A 415 -3.47 -6.43 13.94
C GLY A 415 -3.07 -6.88 15.35
N VAL A 416 -1.78 -7.10 15.60
CA VAL A 416 -1.20 -7.53 16.87
C VAL A 416 -0.54 -6.37 17.61
N PHE A 417 0.02 -5.40 16.88
CA PHE A 417 0.65 -4.21 17.45
C PHE A 417 -0.27 -3.00 17.24
N LYS A 418 -1.02 -2.62 18.28
CA LYS A 418 -1.74 -1.33 18.32
C LYS A 418 -0.81 -0.22 17.85
N ALA A 419 -1.33 0.67 17.00
CA ALA A 419 -0.62 1.81 16.44
C ALA A 419 0.36 2.41 17.46
N ARG A 420 1.66 2.26 17.23
CA ARG A 420 2.66 2.87 18.10
C ARG A 420 2.55 4.38 17.93
N ARG A 421 2.47 5.08 19.04
CA ARG A 421 2.68 6.51 19.13
C ARG A 421 4.00 6.80 18.43
N GLY A 422 3.95 7.45 17.27
CA GLY A 422 5.14 7.73 16.50
C GLY A 422 6.14 8.58 17.29
N SER A 423 7.38 8.59 16.86
CA SER A 423 8.41 9.45 17.45
C SER A 423 8.02 10.93 17.30
N LYS A 424 8.22 11.71 18.34
CA LYS A 424 8.12 13.17 18.25
C LYS A 424 9.23 13.67 17.32
N ARG A 425 8.88 14.47 16.32
CA ARG A 425 9.84 15.23 15.53
C ARG A 425 10.41 16.36 16.37
N SER A 426 11.52 16.93 15.92
CA SER A 426 12.13 18.13 16.50
C SER A 426 11.19 19.34 16.54
N ASP A 427 10.13 19.35 15.72
CA ASP A 427 9.07 20.37 15.67
C ASP A 427 7.91 20.11 16.64
N GLY A 428 8.00 19.07 17.50
CA GLY A 428 6.98 18.69 18.48
C GLY A 428 5.80 17.89 17.88
N THR A 429 5.75 17.68 16.57
CA THR A 429 4.72 16.87 15.92
C THR A 429 4.97 15.38 16.11
N THR A 430 3.91 14.59 16.20
CA THR A 430 4.02 13.13 16.34
C THR A 430 3.71 12.48 15.01
N ASN A 431 4.66 11.73 14.43
CA ASN A 431 4.39 10.86 13.30
C ASN A 431 3.59 9.66 13.77
N TYR A 432 2.35 9.54 13.32
CA TYR A 432 1.57 8.33 13.48
C TYR A 432 1.77 7.45 12.25
N TYR A 433 2.49 6.35 12.40
CA TYR A 433 2.50 5.30 11.37
C TYR A 433 1.20 4.50 11.52
N MET A 434 0.28 4.70 10.60
CA MET A 434 -0.86 3.82 10.46
C MET A 434 -0.42 2.67 9.55
N ALA A 435 -0.22 1.49 10.13
CA ALA A 435 -0.03 0.29 9.34
C ALA A 435 -1.34 -0.01 8.59
N GLY A 436 -1.25 -0.14 7.28
CA GLY A 436 -2.33 -0.69 6.46
C GLY A 436 -2.54 -2.19 6.74
N PRO A 437 -3.51 -2.84 6.09
CA PRO A 437 -3.68 -4.29 6.18
C PRO A 437 -2.45 -5.03 5.68
N GLU A 438 -1.67 -4.42 4.81
CA GLU A 438 -0.40 -4.93 4.29
C GLU A 438 0.72 -3.95 4.64
N ALA A 439 1.87 -4.51 4.98
CA ALA A 439 3.10 -3.78 5.24
C ALA A 439 4.24 -4.39 4.43
N ASP A 440 5.29 -3.61 4.22
CA ASP A 440 6.52 -4.12 3.66
C ASP A 440 7.03 -5.28 4.53
N ARG A 441 7.55 -6.31 3.88
CA ARG A 441 8.12 -7.47 4.57
C ARG A 441 9.26 -7.00 5.47
N THR A 442 9.20 -7.39 6.74
CA THR A 442 10.30 -7.14 7.69
C THR A 442 11.33 -8.26 7.59
N ASN A 443 12.53 -8.01 8.13
CA ASN A 443 13.59 -8.99 8.24
C ASN A 443 13.40 -10.04 9.36
N VAL A 444 12.19 -10.11 9.93
CA VAL A 444 11.82 -11.13 10.93
C VAL A 444 10.75 -12.05 10.34
N PHE A 445 11.07 -13.33 10.25
CA PHE A 445 10.19 -14.40 9.81
C PHE A 445 9.66 -15.15 11.02
N THR A 446 8.35 -15.24 11.17
CA THR A 446 7.69 -15.92 12.31
C THR A 446 6.84 -17.05 11.75
N THR A 447 7.42 -18.24 11.60
CA THR A 447 6.72 -19.40 11.07
C THR A 447 7.08 -20.65 11.87
N PRO A 448 6.20 -21.67 11.90
CA PRO A 448 6.55 -22.96 12.47
C PRO A 448 7.69 -23.62 11.66
N VAL A 449 8.36 -24.60 12.23
CA VAL A 449 9.22 -25.50 11.46
C VAL A 449 8.39 -26.24 10.40
N SER A 450 9.04 -26.66 9.31
CA SER A 450 8.38 -27.41 8.23
C SER A 450 7.69 -28.67 8.79
N ASN A 451 6.51 -28.98 8.23
CA ASN A 451 5.81 -30.19 8.60
C ASN A 451 6.31 -31.34 7.72
N PRO A 452 6.89 -32.41 8.28
CA PRO A 452 7.32 -33.57 7.50
C PRO A 452 6.18 -34.26 6.73
N ARG A 453 4.91 -34.03 7.11
CA ARG A 453 3.76 -34.58 6.38
C ARG A 453 3.69 -34.06 4.94
N ASP A 454 4.06 -32.80 4.70
CA ASP A 454 4.03 -32.18 3.38
C ASP A 454 4.97 -32.93 2.38
N LEU A 455 6.07 -33.47 2.89
CA LEU A 455 7.00 -34.28 2.10
C LEU A 455 6.43 -35.69 1.82
N LYS A 456 5.74 -36.27 2.81
CA LYS A 456 5.13 -37.61 2.70
C LYS A 456 3.94 -37.66 1.75
N GLU A 457 3.31 -36.53 1.45
CA GLU A 457 2.29 -36.42 0.39
C GLU A 457 2.88 -36.56 -1.02
N ILE A 458 4.19 -36.31 -1.16
CA ILE A 458 4.91 -36.46 -2.43
C ILE A 458 5.52 -37.87 -2.51
N ASP A 459 6.19 -38.29 -1.45
CA ASP A 459 6.75 -39.62 -1.30
C ASP A 459 6.65 -40.09 0.15
N PRO A 460 5.79 -41.09 0.47
CA PRO A 460 5.60 -41.60 1.83
C PRO A 460 6.87 -42.19 2.45
N THR A 461 7.81 -42.63 1.62
CA THR A 461 9.06 -43.28 2.05
C THR A 461 10.19 -42.30 2.34
N PHE A 462 10.11 -41.09 1.75
CA PHE A 462 11.15 -40.08 1.89
C PHE A 462 11.19 -39.50 3.33
N GLN A 463 12.38 -39.42 3.86
CA GLN A 463 12.64 -38.83 5.18
C GLN A 463 13.73 -37.77 5.05
N HIS A 464 13.43 -36.57 5.51
CA HIS A 464 14.39 -35.48 5.62
C HIS A 464 14.31 -34.85 7.01
N ASP A 465 15.42 -34.74 7.67
CA ASP A 465 15.47 -34.36 9.10
C ASP A 465 15.22 -32.88 9.35
N ALA A 466 15.48 -32.03 8.36
CA ALA A 466 15.40 -30.56 8.49
C ALA A 466 14.92 -29.85 7.22
N PRO A 467 13.73 -30.14 6.72
CA PRO A 467 13.23 -29.40 5.56
C PRO A 467 13.04 -27.91 5.90
N CYS A 468 13.56 -27.03 5.05
CA CYS A 468 13.32 -25.60 5.20
C CYS A 468 11.89 -25.24 4.80
N ARG A 469 11.38 -24.11 5.29
CA ARG A 469 10.04 -23.62 5.00
C ARG A 469 9.95 -23.07 3.59
N VAL A 470 8.93 -23.53 2.86
CA VAL A 470 8.62 -23.03 1.51
C VAL A 470 8.35 -21.52 1.52
N ASP A 471 7.66 -21.01 2.54
CA ASP A 471 7.31 -19.59 2.65
C ASP A 471 8.55 -18.69 2.70
N ILE A 472 9.63 -19.16 3.36
CA ILE A 472 10.90 -18.42 3.45
C ILE A 472 11.55 -18.35 2.06
N TYR A 473 11.70 -19.49 1.38
CA TYR A 473 12.28 -19.53 0.04
C TYR A 473 11.45 -18.69 -0.96
N LYS A 474 10.13 -18.82 -0.93
CA LYS A 474 9.22 -18.07 -1.79
C LYS A 474 9.43 -16.55 -1.65
N ASP A 475 9.56 -16.05 -0.41
CA ASP A 475 9.77 -14.63 -0.17
C ASP A 475 11.11 -14.15 -0.74
N PHE A 476 12.21 -14.89 -0.54
CA PHE A 476 13.52 -14.52 -1.10
C PHE A 476 13.58 -14.64 -2.62
N ILE A 477 12.97 -15.67 -3.20
CA ILE A 477 12.85 -15.83 -4.65
C ILE A 477 12.07 -14.65 -5.27
N ALA A 478 10.94 -14.28 -4.65
CA ALA A 478 10.14 -13.14 -5.10
C ALA A 478 10.91 -11.81 -4.97
N ALA A 479 11.66 -11.63 -3.88
CA ALA A 479 12.39 -10.39 -3.62
C ALA A 479 13.59 -10.19 -4.53
N TYR A 480 14.38 -11.22 -4.77
CA TYR A 480 15.70 -11.10 -5.39
C TYR A 480 15.81 -11.74 -6.78
N SER A 481 14.69 -12.08 -7.41
CA SER A 481 14.68 -12.58 -8.79
C SER A 481 13.42 -12.19 -9.56
N ASN A 482 13.50 -12.25 -10.89
CA ASN A 482 12.40 -12.04 -11.82
C ASN A 482 12.02 -13.35 -12.53
N ILE A 483 10.92 -13.36 -13.29
CA ILE A 483 10.57 -14.46 -14.20
C ILE A 483 11.74 -14.69 -15.16
N GLU A 484 12.00 -15.94 -15.53
CA GLU A 484 13.11 -16.44 -16.38
C GLU A 484 14.49 -16.43 -15.71
N ASP A 485 14.69 -15.74 -14.58
CA ASP A 485 15.97 -15.79 -13.90
C ASP A 485 16.32 -17.22 -13.45
N THR A 486 17.62 -17.57 -13.54
CA THR A 486 18.16 -18.83 -12.98
C THR A 486 18.43 -18.66 -11.50
N ILE A 487 17.92 -19.60 -10.70
CA ILE A 487 18.13 -19.68 -9.26
C ILE A 487 18.76 -21.01 -8.87
N ILE A 488 19.65 -21.00 -7.88
CA ILE A 488 20.43 -22.15 -7.46
C ILE A 488 20.12 -22.50 -5.99
N ASP A 489 20.06 -23.80 -5.68
CA ASP A 489 20.24 -24.32 -4.32
C ASP A 489 21.35 -25.37 -4.35
N ASN A 490 22.49 -25.01 -3.80
CA ASN A 490 23.67 -25.88 -3.80
C ASN A 490 23.69 -26.89 -2.63
N PHE A 491 22.56 -26.98 -1.88
CA PHE A 491 22.27 -27.99 -0.87
C PHE A 491 20.76 -28.31 -0.92
N VAL A 492 20.29 -28.79 -2.08
CA VAL A 492 18.87 -28.81 -2.43
C VAL A 492 18.01 -29.68 -1.50
N GLY A 493 18.57 -30.69 -0.89
CA GLY A 493 17.94 -31.55 0.12
C GLY A 493 16.53 -32.01 -0.24
N SER A 494 15.53 -31.45 0.45
CA SER A 494 14.12 -31.74 0.18
C SER A 494 13.49 -30.95 -0.99
N GLY A 495 14.26 -30.18 -1.76
CA GLY A 495 13.80 -29.48 -2.95
C GLY A 495 12.91 -28.27 -2.67
N THR A 496 13.15 -27.55 -1.57
CA THR A 496 12.34 -26.36 -1.22
C THR A 496 12.43 -25.27 -2.27
N ILE A 497 13.58 -25.11 -2.95
CA ILE A 497 13.80 -24.16 -4.05
C ILE A 497 12.86 -24.38 -5.22
N GLY A 498 12.33 -25.61 -5.41
CA GLY A 498 11.41 -25.95 -6.51
C GLY A 498 10.15 -25.10 -6.55
N ILE A 499 9.78 -24.41 -5.45
CA ILE A 499 8.70 -23.43 -5.48
C ILE A 499 8.98 -22.30 -6.50
N GLY A 500 10.23 -22.02 -6.85
CA GLY A 500 10.60 -21.08 -7.90
C GLY A 500 10.06 -21.44 -9.27
N LEU A 501 9.85 -22.73 -9.55
CA LEU A 501 9.24 -23.20 -10.79
C LEU A 501 7.81 -22.63 -10.94
N THR A 502 7.02 -22.65 -9.87
CA THR A 502 5.66 -22.08 -9.89
C THR A 502 5.65 -20.56 -10.07
N MET A 503 6.81 -19.94 -9.93
CA MET A 503 7.01 -18.50 -10.08
C MET A 503 7.71 -18.14 -11.41
N GLY A 504 7.89 -19.12 -12.33
CA GLY A 504 8.51 -18.93 -13.64
C GLY A 504 10.04 -18.81 -13.63
N ARG A 505 10.72 -19.33 -12.59
CA ARG A 505 12.20 -19.32 -12.50
C ARG A 505 12.75 -20.65 -13.01
N LYS A 506 13.97 -20.61 -13.55
CA LYS A 506 14.77 -21.81 -13.82
C LYS A 506 15.50 -22.22 -12.54
N VAL A 507 15.41 -23.49 -12.17
CA VAL A 507 15.94 -24.01 -10.91
C VAL A 507 17.09 -24.96 -11.15
N ILE A 508 18.21 -24.75 -10.49
CA ILE A 508 19.35 -25.67 -10.47
C ILE A 508 19.59 -26.14 -9.04
N GLY A 509 19.61 -27.45 -8.84
CA GLY A 509 19.79 -28.05 -7.53
C GLY A 509 20.94 -29.05 -7.47
N TYR A 510 21.73 -28.99 -6.39
CA TYR A 510 22.80 -29.93 -6.09
C TYR A 510 22.58 -30.60 -4.73
N ASP A 511 22.78 -31.91 -4.67
CA ASP A 511 22.89 -32.65 -3.43
C ASP A 511 23.80 -33.88 -3.65
N ILE A 512 24.56 -34.26 -2.64
CA ILE A 512 25.40 -35.46 -2.71
C ILE A 512 24.59 -36.76 -2.54
N ASP A 513 23.36 -36.64 -1.98
CA ASP A 513 22.48 -37.78 -1.76
C ASP A 513 21.56 -38.02 -2.97
N PRO A 514 21.72 -39.11 -3.70
CA PRO A 514 20.88 -39.43 -4.85
C PRO A 514 19.38 -39.60 -4.49
N GLU A 515 19.05 -40.01 -3.25
CA GLU A 515 17.66 -40.12 -2.80
C GLU A 515 17.01 -38.74 -2.68
N SER A 516 17.76 -37.75 -2.20
CA SER A 516 17.31 -36.34 -2.18
C SER A 516 17.04 -35.83 -3.59
N ILE A 517 17.92 -36.12 -4.55
CA ILE A 517 17.73 -35.72 -5.96
C ILE A 517 16.48 -36.39 -6.56
N ALA A 518 16.32 -37.70 -6.38
CA ALA A 518 15.14 -38.43 -6.85
C ALA A 518 13.84 -37.90 -6.23
N PHE A 519 13.86 -37.49 -4.98
CA PHE A 519 12.75 -36.82 -4.33
C PHE A 519 12.47 -35.44 -4.94
N CYS A 520 13.53 -34.64 -5.19
CA CYS A 520 13.40 -33.34 -5.84
C CYS A 520 12.75 -33.44 -7.21
N GLU A 521 13.11 -34.43 -8.02
CA GLU A 521 12.46 -34.66 -9.33
C GLU A 521 10.94 -34.88 -9.19
N LYS A 522 10.50 -35.72 -8.24
CA LYS A 522 9.08 -35.93 -7.96
C LYS A 522 8.38 -34.65 -7.55
N ARG A 523 9.02 -33.88 -6.67
CA ARG A 523 8.49 -32.62 -6.15
C ARG A 523 8.39 -31.56 -7.23
N PHE A 524 9.42 -31.40 -8.06
CA PHE A 524 9.47 -30.41 -9.13
C PHE A 524 8.47 -30.73 -10.23
N ASN A 525 8.34 -32.01 -10.62
CA ASN A 525 7.33 -32.47 -11.57
C ASN A 525 5.90 -32.23 -11.05
N LYS A 526 5.66 -32.39 -9.74
CA LYS A 526 4.38 -32.02 -9.13
C LYS A 526 4.09 -30.53 -9.28
N TYR A 527 5.03 -29.65 -8.97
CA TYR A 527 4.87 -28.21 -9.15
C TYR A 527 4.57 -27.81 -10.60
N LEU A 528 5.28 -28.39 -11.57
CA LEU A 528 5.02 -28.15 -12.98
C LEU A 528 3.67 -28.74 -13.45
N GLY A 529 3.25 -29.87 -12.90
CA GLY A 529 1.95 -30.48 -13.17
C GLY A 529 0.78 -29.65 -12.64
N GLU A 530 0.91 -29.08 -11.45
CA GLU A 530 -0.08 -28.18 -10.86
C GLU A 530 -0.24 -26.90 -11.69
N GLN A 531 0.86 -26.32 -12.19
CA GLN A 531 0.82 -25.17 -13.10
C GLN A 531 0.10 -25.50 -14.40
N ASN A 532 0.33 -26.68 -14.98
CA ASN A 532 -0.36 -27.12 -16.19
C ASN A 532 -1.88 -27.28 -16.02
N SER A 533 -2.34 -27.72 -14.84
CA SER A 533 -3.77 -27.80 -14.55
C SER A 533 -4.39 -26.41 -14.40
N GLU A 534 -3.74 -25.49 -13.69
CA GLU A 534 -4.19 -24.10 -13.59
C GLU A 534 -4.25 -23.38 -14.95
N LEU A 535 -3.31 -23.69 -15.86
CA LEU A 535 -3.29 -23.14 -17.23
C LEU A 535 -4.49 -23.64 -18.06
N LYS A 536 -4.88 -24.91 -17.90
CA LYS A 536 -6.05 -25.48 -18.59
C LYS A 536 -7.36 -24.93 -18.07
N ASP A 537 -7.44 -24.65 -16.77
CA ASP A 537 -8.63 -24.06 -16.15
C ASP A 537 -8.78 -22.56 -16.46
N ALA A 538 -7.69 -21.90 -16.84
CA ALA A 538 -7.66 -20.47 -17.20
C ALA A 538 -7.87 -20.21 -18.71
N ALA A 539 -7.78 -21.25 -19.57
CA ALA A 539 -7.99 -21.19 -21.02
C ALA A 539 -9.44 -21.53 -21.38
#